data_ad0ce4957ad1d6ab4e4e4eee257aa438
#
_entry.id   ad0ce4957ad1d6ab4e4e4eee257aa438
#
_cell.length_a   1.000
_cell.length_b   1.000
_cell.length_c   1.000
_cell.angle_alpha   90.00
_cell.angle_beta   90.00
_cell.angle_gamma   90.00
#
_symmetry.space_group_name_H-M   'P 1'
#
loop_
_entity.id
_entity.type
_entity.pdbx_description
1 polymer ?
#
loop_
_entity_poly.entity_id
_entity_poly.type
_entity_poly.pdbx_seq_one_letter_code
_entity_poly.pdbx_strand_id
1 'polypeptide(L)'
;MKARFEIIYAGEYLPEYKTGRYQSAKIASISQTFKAAIILSSEEEYREVNDFLLENGATDCQVIHSDPFIMEAVIGKELASRLAKLSAVIDIAEKGVLKTNNDVAKGDGLTNIEKVNKTGYTGKDVKVAVVDTGLDSGNPNSNFHPDFQDKDVTIVLSSGSDQYWGYDIAGHGTHVAGSAVGTGAAENGKYAGAAPDASLYFICVGCQDYSLCYVKDDEVKAAYDAGSRIMNNSWSDTDYTGSYNWKSVWFDELAHNYDDMLIVFSAGNANDDIETEDNINIHSFAACKNVLVVAAAESCRPDSAETYGSERLTANDFFKDDRIAYPSDGVHQGMACFSGRGPCSDGRIKPDIAAPGTLICSTESVFDGYNDYERKRYYVPLSGTSMAAPLVSGACADILQYLKENGVKEPSSALIKAVALNGTRSMGTGQYEGYREIPNVTPNNVNGYGHIDLSESISPACGKLFTIEGTLTNSGDTVSFPCSKTTAGPVRVTLVWNDCPGTTSAESALVNDLDLTLSDGKNTYYAGGAAKKSDSNNNVEQILIKDFPAGENIEISVKGYNIMEGPQRFAIAISGVDEAVPEPAFAFAILFLALLLGRKTK
;
A
#
# COMPACT_ATOMS: atom_id res chain seq x y z
N MET A 1 17.99 14.31 26.02
CA MET A 1 17.75 15.71 25.58
C MET A 1 16.30 16.02 25.87
N LYS A 2 15.97 17.00 26.72
CA LYS A 2 14.56 17.32 27.02
C LYS A 2 13.92 17.87 25.76
N ALA A 3 12.88 17.19 25.23
CA ALA A 3 12.02 17.73 24.18
C ALA A 3 11.47 19.10 24.67
N ARG A 4 11.74 20.17 23.93
CA ARG A 4 11.06 21.46 24.10
C ARG A 4 9.71 21.32 23.41
N PHE A 5 8.66 21.17 24.20
CA PHE A 5 7.33 21.47 23.71
C PHE A 5 7.23 22.99 23.57
N GLU A 6 7.09 23.49 22.36
CA GLU A 6 6.66 24.86 22.15
C GLU A 6 5.19 24.97 22.54
N ILE A 7 4.90 25.77 23.57
CA ILE A 7 3.53 26.11 23.92
C ILE A 7 3.06 27.11 22.86
N ILE A 8 2.29 26.62 21.88
CA ILE A 8 1.71 27.42 20.79
C ILE A 8 0.56 28.31 21.31
N TYR A 9 -0.08 27.95 22.42
CA TYR A 9 -1.16 28.71 23.04
C TYR A 9 -1.06 28.69 24.57
N ALA A 10 -1.03 29.88 25.20
CA ALA A 10 -1.08 30.08 26.64
C ALA A 10 -2.38 30.83 27.00
N GLY A 11 -3.51 30.19 26.88
CA GLY A 11 -4.83 30.67 27.30
C GLY A 11 -5.52 29.68 28.24
N GLU A 12 -6.65 30.11 28.82
CA GLU A 12 -7.48 29.24 29.64
C GLU A 12 -8.08 28.15 28.75
N TYR A 13 -7.88 26.86 29.09
CA TYR A 13 -8.42 25.73 28.37
C TYR A 13 -9.90 25.57 28.72
N LEU A 14 -10.78 26.04 27.83
CA LEU A 14 -12.23 26.07 28.08
C LEU A 14 -12.84 24.66 28.04
N PRO A 15 -13.90 24.38 28.83
CA PRO A 15 -14.55 23.08 28.88
C PRO A 15 -15.05 22.57 27.52
N GLU A 16 -15.48 23.46 26.63
CA GLU A 16 -15.92 23.13 25.28
C GLU A 16 -14.82 22.55 24.38
N TYR A 17 -13.54 22.82 24.65
CA TYR A 17 -12.40 22.24 23.93
C TYR A 17 -12.15 20.78 24.33
N LYS A 18 -12.59 20.39 25.55
CA LYS A 18 -12.42 19.04 26.08
C LYS A 18 -13.40 18.03 25.49
N THR A 19 -14.38 18.46 24.72
CA THR A 19 -15.37 17.59 24.08
C THR A 19 -15.35 17.68 22.56
N GLY A 20 -14.43 18.47 21.96
CA GLY A 20 -14.37 18.75 20.53
C GLY A 20 -15.68 19.30 19.94
N ARG A 21 -15.66 20.09 18.88
CA ARG A 21 -16.91 20.66 18.31
C ARG A 21 -17.86 19.58 17.79
N TYR A 22 -17.34 18.55 17.14
CA TYR A 22 -18.14 17.44 16.62
C TYR A 22 -18.64 16.53 17.73
N GLN A 23 -17.79 16.18 18.69
CA GLN A 23 -18.14 15.39 19.87
C GLN A 23 -19.18 16.12 20.73
N SER A 24 -19.06 17.42 20.92
CA SER A 24 -20.05 18.23 21.63
C SER A 24 -21.43 18.18 20.95
N ALA A 25 -21.49 18.24 19.61
CA ALA A 25 -22.74 18.12 18.86
C ALA A 25 -23.30 16.70 18.97
N LYS A 26 -22.48 15.66 18.90
CA LYS A 26 -22.89 14.26 19.05
C LYS A 26 -23.38 13.96 20.47
N ILE A 27 -22.61 14.36 21.49
CA ILE A 27 -23.04 14.27 22.90
C ILE A 27 -24.34 15.05 23.11
N ALA A 28 -24.52 16.20 22.45
CA ALA A 28 -25.74 16.96 22.51
C ALA A 28 -26.97 16.22 21.96
N SER A 29 -26.79 15.30 21.02
CA SER A 29 -27.87 14.50 20.40
C SER A 29 -28.22 13.23 21.17
N ILE A 30 -27.36 12.78 22.12
CA ILE A 30 -27.58 11.55 22.88
C ILE A 30 -28.71 11.77 23.89
N SER A 31 -29.73 10.90 23.87
CA SER A 31 -30.87 10.91 24.77
C SER A 31 -30.72 10.03 26.01
N GLN A 32 -29.68 9.19 26.04
CA GLN A 32 -29.40 8.21 27.09
C GLN A 32 -27.92 8.27 27.52
N THR A 33 -27.47 7.27 28.28
CA THR A 33 -26.06 7.09 28.66
C THR A 33 -25.25 6.52 27.49
N PHE A 34 -23.96 6.85 27.46
CA PHE A 34 -22.99 6.34 26.48
C PHE A 34 -21.68 5.94 27.17
N LYS A 35 -20.91 5.09 26.52
CA LYS A 35 -19.57 4.71 26.99
C LYS A 35 -18.58 5.78 26.56
N ALA A 36 -17.96 6.45 27.52
CA ALA A 36 -17.00 7.53 27.29
C ALA A 36 -15.57 7.06 27.55
N ALA A 37 -14.65 7.49 26.72
CA ALA A 37 -13.22 7.52 27.02
C ALA A 37 -12.87 8.92 27.58
N ILE A 38 -12.24 8.97 28.73
CA ILE A 38 -11.94 10.21 29.47
C ILE A 38 -10.43 10.27 29.60
N ILE A 39 -9.80 11.26 28.96
CA ILE A 39 -8.36 11.48 29.00
C ILE A 39 -8.04 12.41 30.16
N LEU A 40 -7.13 11.97 31.02
CA LEU A 40 -6.70 12.71 32.20
C LEU A 40 -5.30 13.31 32.01
N SER A 41 -5.03 14.39 32.73
CA SER A 41 -3.72 15.07 32.70
C SER A 41 -2.62 14.27 33.41
N SER A 42 -2.97 13.42 34.37
CA SER A 42 -2.03 12.53 35.07
C SER A 42 -2.74 11.37 35.78
N GLU A 43 -1.98 10.34 36.15
CA GLU A 43 -2.47 9.24 36.98
C GLU A 43 -2.90 9.69 38.38
N GLU A 44 -2.26 10.73 38.93
CA GLU A 44 -2.55 11.21 40.28
C GLU A 44 -4.00 11.73 40.39
N GLU A 45 -4.56 12.25 39.33
CA GLU A 45 -5.91 12.80 39.26
C GLU A 45 -7.00 11.74 39.02
N TYR A 46 -6.61 10.52 38.71
CA TYR A 46 -7.57 9.42 38.49
C TYR A 46 -8.53 9.22 39.65
N ARG A 47 -8.04 9.24 40.89
CA ARG A 47 -8.89 9.00 42.06
C ARG A 47 -9.98 10.07 42.19
N GLU A 48 -9.61 11.32 42.02
CA GLU A 48 -10.56 12.43 42.10
C GLU A 48 -11.65 12.31 41.02
N VAL A 49 -11.24 12.01 39.78
CA VAL A 49 -12.18 11.85 38.65
C VAL A 49 -13.04 10.61 38.81
N ASN A 50 -12.45 9.49 39.24
CA ASN A 50 -13.18 8.26 39.47
C ASN A 50 -14.22 8.38 40.61
N ASP A 51 -13.84 8.99 41.73
CA ASP A 51 -14.76 9.26 42.85
C ASP A 51 -15.89 10.19 42.38
N PHE A 52 -15.59 11.24 41.65
CA PHE A 52 -16.56 12.13 41.04
C PHE A 52 -17.54 11.38 40.12
N LEU A 53 -17.04 10.50 39.28
CA LEU A 53 -17.85 9.69 38.37
C LEU A 53 -18.82 8.79 39.14
N LEU A 54 -18.32 8.02 40.11
CA LEU A 54 -19.12 7.10 40.93
C LEU A 54 -20.17 7.81 41.76
N GLU A 55 -19.82 8.93 42.40
CA GLU A 55 -20.76 9.76 43.16
C GLU A 55 -21.87 10.36 42.31
N ASN A 56 -21.67 10.50 41.01
CA ASN A 56 -22.63 11.06 40.06
C ASN A 56 -23.30 10.01 39.15
N GLY A 57 -23.22 8.71 39.53
CA GLY A 57 -23.97 7.64 38.93
C GLY A 57 -23.40 7.08 37.64
N ALA A 58 -22.11 7.29 37.38
CA ALA A 58 -21.41 6.58 36.32
C ALA A 58 -21.25 5.08 36.65
N THR A 59 -21.22 4.23 35.63
CA THR A 59 -20.98 2.80 35.77
C THR A 59 -19.80 2.38 34.89
N ASP A 60 -19.30 1.17 35.10
CA ASP A 60 -18.20 0.56 34.31
C ASP A 60 -16.94 1.43 34.25
N CYS A 61 -16.60 2.11 35.37
CA CYS A 61 -15.40 2.92 35.47
C CYS A 61 -14.16 2.04 35.56
N GLN A 62 -13.25 2.15 34.60
CA GLN A 62 -11.98 1.42 34.58
C GLN A 62 -10.89 2.22 33.86
N VAL A 63 -9.63 1.97 34.23
CA VAL A 63 -8.47 2.48 33.48
C VAL A 63 -8.27 1.57 32.26
N ILE A 64 -8.07 2.18 31.08
CA ILE A 64 -7.81 1.46 29.84
C ILE A 64 -6.45 1.77 29.24
N HIS A 65 -5.80 2.86 29.66
CA HIS A 65 -4.45 3.22 29.23
C HIS A 65 -3.76 4.08 30.30
N SER A 66 -2.44 3.96 30.44
CA SER A 66 -1.65 4.62 31.48
C SER A 66 -0.80 5.81 31.03
N ASP A 67 -0.62 6.00 29.69
CA ASP A 67 0.09 7.16 29.13
C ASP A 67 -0.28 7.37 27.64
N PRO A 68 -1.09 8.38 27.27
CA PRO A 68 -1.85 9.24 28.17
C PRO A 68 -2.81 8.47 29.08
N PHE A 69 -3.07 8.98 30.28
CA PHE A 69 -3.94 8.28 31.22
C PHE A 69 -5.38 8.36 30.78
N ILE A 70 -5.96 7.24 30.38
CA ILE A 70 -7.31 7.14 29.84
C ILE A 70 -8.14 6.19 30.69
N MET A 71 -9.30 6.64 31.10
CA MET A 71 -10.29 5.82 31.76
C MET A 71 -11.58 5.71 30.95
N GLU A 72 -12.31 4.63 31.11
CA GLU A 72 -13.64 4.42 30.58
C GLU A 72 -14.68 4.57 31.68
N ALA A 73 -15.85 5.10 31.30
CA ALA A 73 -17.04 5.07 32.13
C ALA A 73 -18.31 5.15 31.26
N VAL A 74 -19.40 4.56 31.73
CA VAL A 74 -20.73 4.78 31.14
C VAL A 74 -21.35 6.00 31.83
N ILE A 75 -21.56 7.08 31.06
CA ILE A 75 -22.02 8.37 31.57
C ILE A 75 -23.18 8.93 30.72
N GLY A 76 -23.96 9.79 31.33
CA GLY A 76 -24.98 10.59 30.63
C GLY A 76 -24.42 11.94 30.18
N LYS A 77 -25.12 12.60 29.28
CA LYS A 77 -24.78 13.91 28.71
C LYS A 77 -24.54 15.00 29.79
N GLU A 78 -25.34 15.02 30.80
CA GLU A 78 -25.24 16.01 31.89
C GLU A 78 -23.93 15.80 32.68
N LEU A 79 -23.58 14.53 32.93
CA LEU A 79 -22.37 14.17 33.63
C LEU A 79 -21.13 14.48 32.78
N ALA A 80 -21.15 14.21 31.45
CA ALA A 80 -20.10 14.59 30.54
C ALA A 80 -19.80 16.11 30.56
N SER A 81 -20.84 16.92 30.56
CA SER A 81 -20.75 18.39 30.65
C SER A 81 -20.18 18.88 31.98
N ARG A 82 -20.38 18.12 33.06
CA ARG A 82 -19.79 18.42 34.38
C ARG A 82 -18.33 17.98 34.48
N LEU A 83 -18.01 16.80 33.93
CA LEU A 83 -16.64 16.28 33.83
C LEU A 83 -15.73 17.23 33.05
N ALA A 84 -16.19 17.78 31.93
CA ALA A 84 -15.42 18.72 31.13
C ALA A 84 -14.99 19.99 31.89
N LYS A 85 -15.59 20.28 33.03
CA LYS A 85 -15.22 21.42 33.90
C LYS A 85 -14.10 21.09 34.88
N LEU A 86 -13.76 19.82 35.06
CA LEU A 86 -12.66 19.43 35.93
C LEU A 86 -11.32 19.72 35.26
N SER A 87 -10.37 20.32 36.00
CA SER A 87 -9.02 20.59 35.45
C SER A 87 -8.25 19.33 35.10
N ALA A 88 -8.51 18.27 35.84
CA ALA A 88 -7.96 16.94 35.62
C ALA A 88 -8.32 16.27 34.28
N VAL A 89 -9.43 16.67 33.67
CA VAL A 89 -9.92 16.08 32.41
C VAL A 89 -9.42 16.90 31.23
N ILE A 90 -8.66 16.24 30.32
CA ILE A 90 -8.16 16.84 29.08
C ILE A 90 -9.20 16.70 27.96
N ASP A 91 -9.77 15.50 27.79
CA ASP A 91 -10.74 15.23 26.73
C ASP A 91 -11.78 14.21 27.16
N ILE A 92 -12.96 14.24 26.53
CA ILE A 92 -14.05 13.27 26.71
C ILE A 92 -14.56 12.90 25.34
N ALA A 93 -14.35 11.65 24.93
CA ALA A 93 -14.82 11.11 23.68
C ALA A 93 -15.84 9.99 23.90
N GLU A 94 -16.84 9.85 23.03
CA GLU A 94 -17.64 8.64 22.99
C GLU A 94 -16.74 7.49 22.53
N LYS A 95 -16.66 6.41 23.32
CA LYS A 95 -15.95 5.22 22.88
C LYS A 95 -16.72 4.59 21.73
N GLY A 96 -16.23 4.77 20.51
CA GLY A 96 -16.72 4.09 19.32
C GLY A 96 -16.59 2.57 19.48
N VAL A 97 -17.54 1.82 18.95
CA VAL A 97 -17.37 0.36 18.77
C VAL A 97 -16.35 0.19 17.64
N LEU A 98 -15.12 -0.22 17.99
CA LEU A 98 -14.10 -0.53 17.01
C LEU A 98 -14.62 -1.67 16.13
N LYS A 99 -15.01 -1.37 14.91
CA LYS A 99 -15.29 -2.34 13.86
C LYS A 99 -14.01 -2.51 13.03
N THR A 100 -13.73 -3.69 12.69
CA THR A 100 -12.53 -4.33 12.22
C THR A 100 -12.24 -4.09 10.74
N ASN A 101 -10.98 -3.96 10.33
CA ASN A 101 -10.59 -3.27 9.11
C ASN A 101 -9.80 -4.07 8.07
N ASN A 102 -9.07 -5.11 8.45
CA ASN A 102 -8.48 -5.99 7.44
C ASN A 102 -9.56 -6.79 6.70
N ASP A 103 -10.65 -7.12 7.39
CA ASP A 103 -11.82 -7.74 6.78
C ASP A 103 -12.48 -6.80 5.74
N VAL A 104 -12.56 -5.49 6.01
CA VAL A 104 -13.11 -4.52 5.07
C VAL A 104 -12.14 -4.24 3.92
N ALA A 105 -10.86 -3.99 4.21
CA ALA A 105 -9.88 -3.64 3.18
C ALA A 105 -9.69 -4.74 2.13
N LYS A 106 -9.84 -6.02 2.53
CA LYS A 106 -9.76 -7.19 1.64
C LYS A 106 -11.08 -7.57 0.99
N GLY A 107 -12.18 -6.94 1.42
CA GLY A 107 -13.54 -7.33 1.11
C GLY A 107 -13.97 -7.15 -0.33
N ASP A 108 -15.15 -7.72 -0.62
CA ASP A 108 -15.78 -7.65 -1.93
C ASP A 108 -16.06 -6.19 -2.35
N GLY A 109 -15.70 -5.87 -3.58
CA GLY A 109 -15.88 -4.53 -4.15
C GLY A 109 -14.79 -3.50 -3.75
N LEU A 110 -13.87 -3.86 -2.85
CA LEU A 110 -12.67 -3.06 -2.55
C LEU A 110 -11.45 -3.63 -3.28
N THR A 111 -10.64 -4.44 -2.60
CA THR A 111 -9.46 -5.07 -3.21
C THR A 111 -9.76 -6.47 -3.74
N ASN A 112 -10.87 -7.07 -3.36
CA ASN A 112 -11.27 -8.45 -3.68
C ASN A 112 -10.22 -9.52 -3.28
N ILE A 113 -9.30 -9.20 -2.37
CA ILE A 113 -8.25 -10.11 -1.87
C ILE A 113 -8.91 -11.32 -1.19
N GLU A 114 -9.88 -11.09 -0.30
CA GLU A 114 -10.57 -12.17 0.41
C GLU A 114 -11.27 -13.14 -0.55
N LYS A 115 -11.86 -12.61 -1.62
CA LYS A 115 -12.48 -13.43 -2.66
C LYS A 115 -11.48 -14.36 -3.33
N VAL A 116 -10.28 -13.87 -3.62
CA VAL A 116 -9.18 -14.62 -4.20
C VAL A 116 -8.61 -15.63 -3.21
N ASN A 117 -8.39 -15.22 -1.95
CA ASN A 117 -7.92 -16.15 -0.91
C ASN A 117 -8.86 -17.35 -0.74
N LYS A 118 -10.19 -17.17 -0.85
CA LYS A 118 -11.17 -18.26 -0.83
C LYS A 118 -11.03 -19.25 -2.01
N THR A 119 -10.32 -18.89 -3.06
CA THR A 119 -9.99 -19.80 -4.18
C THR A 119 -8.68 -20.54 -4.01
N GLY A 120 -7.93 -20.26 -2.92
CA GLY A 120 -6.69 -20.94 -2.57
C GLY A 120 -5.41 -20.17 -2.87
N TYR A 121 -5.49 -18.97 -3.44
CA TYR A 121 -4.34 -18.09 -3.62
C TYR A 121 -4.19 -17.22 -2.36
N THR A 122 -3.23 -17.57 -1.53
CA THR A 122 -3.01 -17.05 -0.16
C THR A 122 -1.53 -16.73 0.11
N GLY A 123 -0.72 -16.62 -0.97
CA GLY A 123 0.73 -16.46 -0.91
C GLY A 123 1.49 -17.74 -0.56
N LYS A 124 0.85 -18.90 -0.70
CA LYS A 124 1.48 -20.18 -0.39
C LYS A 124 2.76 -20.38 -1.20
N ASP A 125 3.82 -20.88 -0.54
CA ASP A 125 5.15 -21.10 -1.12
C ASP A 125 5.82 -19.80 -1.65
N VAL A 126 5.34 -18.65 -1.19
CA VAL A 126 5.96 -17.34 -1.42
C VAL A 126 6.54 -16.79 -0.13
N LYS A 127 7.70 -16.15 -0.21
CA LYS A 127 8.30 -15.44 0.92
C LYS A 127 8.27 -13.94 0.65
N VAL A 128 7.70 -13.19 1.61
CA VAL A 128 7.64 -11.74 1.60
C VAL A 128 8.70 -11.20 2.54
N ALA A 129 9.55 -10.29 2.07
CA ALA A 129 10.42 -9.50 2.92
C ALA A 129 9.66 -8.24 3.39
N VAL A 130 9.82 -7.87 4.65
CA VAL A 130 9.35 -6.59 5.21
C VAL A 130 10.55 -5.89 5.84
N VAL A 131 10.79 -4.66 5.43
CA VAL A 131 11.84 -3.79 6.00
C VAL A 131 11.15 -2.70 6.79
N ASP A 132 11.24 -2.74 8.12
CA ASP A 132 10.48 -1.83 8.97
C ASP A 132 11.07 -1.73 10.40
N THR A 133 10.33 -1.10 11.32
CA THR A 133 10.76 -0.75 12.68
C THR A 133 11.12 -1.94 13.57
N GLY A 134 10.54 -3.11 13.35
CA GLY A 134 10.71 -4.32 14.15
C GLY A 134 9.50 -5.24 14.01
N LEU A 135 9.57 -6.42 14.62
CA LEU A 135 8.48 -7.39 14.60
C LEU A 135 8.14 -7.87 16.01
N ASP A 136 7.09 -7.30 16.59
CA ASP A 136 6.52 -7.69 17.88
C ASP A 136 7.59 -7.83 18.98
N SER A 137 7.66 -8.95 19.68
CA SER A 137 8.69 -9.23 20.69
C SER A 137 10.09 -9.49 20.12
N GLY A 138 10.28 -9.43 18.81
CA GLY A 138 11.55 -9.78 18.16
C GLY A 138 12.00 -11.23 18.34
N ASN A 139 11.26 -12.02 19.10
CA ASN A 139 11.60 -13.40 19.44
C ASN A 139 10.43 -14.34 19.22
N PRO A 140 10.44 -15.15 18.15
CA PRO A 140 9.36 -16.11 17.87
C PRO A 140 9.07 -17.11 18.99
N ASN A 141 10.02 -17.31 19.93
CA ASN A 141 9.89 -18.25 21.03
C ASN A 141 9.37 -17.63 22.34
N SER A 142 9.08 -16.33 22.35
CA SER A 142 8.70 -15.62 23.59
C SER A 142 7.67 -14.54 23.35
N ASN A 143 6.44 -14.75 23.82
CA ASN A 143 5.31 -13.80 23.76
C ASN A 143 5.08 -13.20 22.36
N PHE A 144 5.30 -14.02 21.34
CA PHE A 144 5.16 -13.60 19.94
C PHE A 144 3.69 -13.57 19.54
N HIS A 145 3.34 -12.67 18.62
CA HIS A 145 1.95 -12.51 18.18
C HIS A 145 1.43 -13.81 17.54
N PRO A 146 0.22 -14.28 17.90
CA PRO A 146 -0.33 -15.54 17.37
C PRO A 146 -0.36 -15.63 15.85
N ASP A 147 -0.53 -14.52 15.16
CA ASP A 147 -0.56 -14.46 13.70
C ASP A 147 0.76 -14.86 13.03
N PHE A 148 1.84 -14.90 13.78
CA PHE A 148 3.18 -15.26 13.29
C PHE A 148 3.76 -16.52 13.94
N GLN A 149 3.10 -17.10 14.95
CA GLN A 149 3.67 -18.22 15.73
C GLN A 149 3.90 -19.51 14.91
N ASP A 150 2.94 -19.86 14.05
CA ASP A 150 2.99 -21.08 13.23
C ASP A 150 3.49 -20.82 11.80
N LYS A 151 4.15 -19.70 11.58
CA LYS A 151 4.64 -19.23 10.28
C LYS A 151 6.16 -19.38 10.20
N ASP A 152 6.70 -19.66 8.99
CA ASP A 152 8.13 -19.52 8.73
C ASP A 152 8.50 -18.03 8.76
N VAL A 153 9.10 -17.62 9.88
CA VAL A 153 9.52 -16.23 10.14
C VAL A 153 11.01 -16.17 10.38
N THR A 154 11.70 -15.35 9.61
CA THR A 154 13.12 -14.99 9.84
C THR A 154 13.17 -13.53 10.23
N ILE A 155 13.78 -13.18 11.35
CA ILE A 155 14.01 -11.80 11.80
C ILE A 155 15.51 -11.52 11.77
N VAL A 156 15.90 -10.44 11.08
CA VAL A 156 17.28 -9.98 10.98
C VAL A 156 17.35 -8.53 11.42
N LEU A 157 18.33 -8.23 12.25
CA LEU A 157 18.64 -6.85 12.61
C LEU A 157 19.55 -6.23 11.55
N SER A 158 19.18 -5.07 11.03
CA SER A 158 20.09 -4.28 10.23
C SER A 158 21.29 -3.86 11.08
N SER A 159 22.47 -3.91 10.49
CA SER A 159 23.72 -3.54 11.17
C SER A 159 23.80 -2.05 11.54
N GLY A 160 22.85 -1.22 11.06
CA GLY A 160 22.67 0.17 11.46
C GLY A 160 21.68 0.36 12.62
N SER A 161 20.86 -0.66 12.91
CA SER A 161 19.92 -0.63 14.02
C SER A 161 20.64 -0.74 15.36
N ASP A 162 20.24 0.06 16.33
CA ASP A 162 20.69 -0.02 17.72
C ASP A 162 19.66 -0.71 18.64
N GLN A 163 18.59 -1.25 18.05
CA GLN A 163 17.60 -2.04 18.79
C GLN A 163 18.17 -3.39 19.25
N TYR A 164 17.62 -3.89 20.34
CA TYR A 164 17.92 -5.23 20.81
C TYR A 164 16.90 -6.22 20.26
N TRP A 165 17.37 -7.31 19.61
CA TRP A 165 16.57 -8.48 19.24
C TRP A 165 15.47 -8.28 18.21
N GLY A 166 15.38 -7.13 17.51
CA GLY A 166 14.34 -6.86 16.52
C GLY A 166 12.97 -6.55 17.11
N TYR A 167 12.92 -6.11 18.36
CA TYR A 167 11.70 -5.62 19.01
C TYR A 167 11.07 -4.49 18.20
N ASP A 168 9.74 -4.47 18.17
CA ASP A 168 9.01 -3.38 17.55
C ASP A 168 8.47 -2.41 18.60
N ILE A 169 9.32 -1.48 19.04
CA ILE A 169 8.94 -0.45 20.02
C ILE A 169 8.01 0.62 19.43
N ALA A 170 7.98 0.75 18.10
CA ALA A 170 7.11 1.69 17.41
C ALA A 170 5.75 1.09 17.06
N GLY A 171 5.63 -0.25 17.04
CA GLY A 171 4.42 -0.97 16.66
C GLY A 171 4.12 -0.94 15.17
N HIS A 172 4.87 -0.16 14.37
CA HIS A 172 4.61 0.06 12.96
C HIS A 172 4.94 -1.17 12.11
N GLY A 173 6.12 -1.75 12.25
CA GLY A 173 6.55 -2.91 11.47
C GLY A 173 5.71 -4.16 11.74
N THR A 174 5.27 -4.36 12.98
CA THR A 174 4.33 -5.42 13.35
C THR A 174 3.02 -5.27 12.61
N HIS A 175 2.45 -4.06 12.58
CA HIS A 175 1.22 -3.75 11.88
C HIS A 175 1.35 -3.98 10.37
N VAL A 176 2.44 -3.53 9.78
CA VAL A 176 2.78 -3.72 8.36
C VAL A 176 2.89 -5.19 8.01
N ALA A 177 3.64 -5.98 8.79
CA ALA A 177 3.79 -7.41 8.58
C ALA A 177 2.45 -8.15 8.70
N GLY A 178 1.61 -7.78 9.68
CA GLY A 178 0.27 -8.33 9.85
C GLY A 178 -0.63 -8.07 8.65
N SER A 179 -0.60 -6.86 8.09
CA SER A 179 -1.38 -6.50 6.91
C SER A 179 -0.93 -7.25 5.65
N ALA A 180 0.37 -7.55 5.53
CA ALA A 180 0.88 -8.33 4.40
C ALA A 180 0.59 -9.84 4.55
N VAL A 181 0.99 -10.43 5.70
CA VAL A 181 1.09 -11.89 5.84
C VAL A 181 0.51 -12.46 7.14
N GLY A 182 -0.11 -11.66 8.02
CA GLY A 182 -0.70 -12.14 9.26
C GLY A 182 -1.75 -13.22 9.02
N THR A 183 -1.78 -14.27 9.86
CA THR A 183 -2.76 -15.37 9.71
C THR A 183 -4.15 -15.03 10.25
N GLY A 184 -4.27 -13.96 11.05
CA GLY A 184 -5.52 -13.65 11.77
C GLY A 184 -5.81 -14.61 12.94
N ALA A 185 -4.83 -15.42 13.36
CA ALA A 185 -5.04 -16.52 14.32
C ALA A 185 -5.59 -16.05 15.67
N ALA A 186 -5.23 -14.85 16.12
CA ALA A 186 -5.72 -14.31 17.39
C ALA A 186 -7.24 -14.05 17.40
N GLU A 187 -7.88 -13.89 16.23
CA GLU A 187 -9.31 -13.63 16.06
C GLU A 187 -9.94 -14.50 14.95
N ASN A 188 -9.58 -15.80 14.92
CA ASN A 188 -10.16 -16.79 14.02
C ASN A 188 -10.13 -16.42 12.53
N GLY A 189 -9.05 -15.82 12.06
CA GLY A 189 -8.84 -15.43 10.67
C GLY A 189 -9.43 -14.07 10.28
N LYS A 190 -10.15 -13.40 11.16
CA LYS A 190 -10.87 -12.16 10.88
C LYS A 190 -9.97 -11.04 10.38
N TYR A 191 -8.78 -10.92 10.93
CA TYR A 191 -7.80 -9.87 10.60
C TYR A 191 -6.59 -10.40 9.85
N ALA A 192 -6.74 -11.52 9.17
CA ALA A 192 -5.67 -12.07 8.35
C ALA A 192 -5.17 -11.02 7.34
N GLY A 193 -3.88 -11.02 7.09
CA GLY A 193 -3.23 -10.22 6.05
C GLY A 193 -3.67 -10.62 4.65
N ALA A 194 -3.14 -9.93 3.64
CA ALA A 194 -3.49 -10.19 2.26
C ALA A 194 -3.04 -11.59 1.79
N ALA A 195 -1.84 -12.03 2.20
CA ALA A 195 -1.26 -13.33 1.86
C ALA A 195 -0.98 -14.17 3.12
N PRO A 196 -2.01 -14.72 3.79
CA PRO A 196 -1.85 -15.33 5.12
C PRO A 196 -0.99 -16.59 5.14
N ASP A 197 -0.77 -17.28 4.03
CA ASP A 197 0.08 -18.49 3.94
C ASP A 197 1.52 -18.17 3.44
N ALA A 198 1.83 -16.91 3.14
CA ALA A 198 3.19 -16.52 2.77
C ALA A 198 4.14 -16.59 3.97
N SER A 199 5.40 -16.97 3.74
CA SER A 199 6.48 -16.88 4.72
C SER A 199 6.97 -15.43 4.88
N LEU A 200 7.55 -15.10 6.03
CA LEU A 200 8.02 -13.75 6.35
C LEU A 200 9.55 -13.71 6.55
N TYR A 201 10.21 -12.79 5.85
CA TYR A 201 11.58 -12.38 6.16
C TYR A 201 11.57 -10.93 6.62
N PHE A 202 11.87 -10.68 7.89
CA PHE A 202 11.78 -9.33 8.46
C PHE A 202 13.18 -8.74 8.66
N ILE A 203 13.44 -7.58 8.07
CA ILE A 203 14.65 -6.79 8.29
C ILE A 203 14.28 -5.61 9.19
N CYS A 204 14.75 -5.66 10.44
CA CYS A 204 14.52 -4.61 11.41
C CYS A 204 15.51 -3.47 11.18
N VAL A 205 15.02 -2.32 10.77
CA VAL A 205 15.77 -1.06 10.55
C VAL A 205 15.44 0.01 11.59
N GLY A 206 14.59 -0.32 12.58
CA GLY A 206 14.22 0.60 13.65
C GLY A 206 15.37 0.88 14.60
N CYS A 207 15.38 2.06 15.22
CA CYS A 207 16.31 2.50 16.24
C CYS A 207 15.58 2.83 17.55
N GLN A 208 16.31 2.83 18.68
CA GLN A 208 15.73 3.09 20.00
C GLN A 208 15.10 4.49 20.16
N ASP A 209 15.50 5.44 19.32
CA ASP A 209 14.96 6.80 19.27
C ASP A 209 13.76 6.94 18.30
N TYR A 210 13.17 5.81 17.90
CA TYR A 210 12.08 5.71 16.91
C TYR A 210 12.45 6.15 15.48
N SER A 211 13.73 6.42 15.19
CA SER A 211 14.21 6.64 13.83
C SER A 211 14.42 5.32 13.07
N LEU A 212 14.68 5.41 11.76
CA LEU A 212 15.05 4.27 10.93
C LEU A 212 16.49 4.45 10.43
N CYS A 213 17.25 3.37 10.43
CA CYS A 213 18.49 3.30 9.66
C CYS A 213 18.22 2.83 8.23
N TYR A 214 19.15 3.09 7.32
CA TYR A 214 19.05 2.54 5.96
C TYR A 214 19.32 1.04 5.96
N VAL A 215 18.46 0.28 5.26
CA VAL A 215 18.76 -1.11 4.90
C VAL A 215 20.03 -1.14 4.03
N LYS A 216 20.79 -2.23 4.05
CA LYS A 216 22.01 -2.37 3.26
C LYS A 216 21.85 -3.38 2.14
N ASP A 217 22.69 -3.27 1.10
CA ASP A 217 22.65 -4.15 -0.07
C ASP A 217 22.83 -5.63 0.29
N ASP A 218 23.72 -5.93 1.22
CA ASP A 218 23.95 -7.30 1.70
C ASP A 218 22.78 -7.85 2.52
N GLU A 219 22.01 -7.00 3.20
CA GLU A 219 20.80 -7.37 3.92
C GLU A 219 19.64 -7.64 2.94
N VAL A 220 19.50 -6.81 1.88
CA VAL A 220 18.55 -7.06 0.77
C VAL A 220 18.92 -8.35 0.03
N LYS A 221 20.23 -8.53 -0.25
CA LYS A 221 20.73 -9.75 -0.86
C LYS A 221 20.45 -10.99 -0.02
N ALA A 222 20.60 -10.90 1.30
CA ALA A 222 20.32 -12.00 2.20
C ALA A 222 18.83 -12.39 2.18
N ALA A 223 17.92 -11.41 2.12
CA ALA A 223 16.49 -11.65 1.97
C ALA A 223 16.17 -12.33 0.62
N TYR A 224 16.80 -11.86 -0.46
CA TYR A 224 16.68 -12.46 -1.79
C TYR A 224 17.19 -13.91 -1.83
N ASP A 225 18.39 -14.16 -1.30
CA ASP A 225 18.99 -15.49 -1.21
C ASP A 225 18.17 -16.45 -0.33
N ALA A 226 17.47 -15.92 0.68
CA ALA A 226 16.52 -16.67 1.51
C ALA A 226 15.20 -16.99 0.79
N GLY A 227 15.04 -16.56 -0.46
CA GLY A 227 13.89 -16.85 -1.31
C GLY A 227 12.80 -15.78 -1.33
N SER A 228 13.01 -14.62 -0.73
CA SER A 228 12.05 -13.52 -0.85
C SER A 228 11.93 -13.04 -2.29
N ARG A 229 10.68 -12.82 -2.74
CA ARG A 229 10.39 -12.34 -4.10
C ARG A 229 9.46 -11.13 -4.12
N ILE A 230 8.96 -10.74 -2.97
CA ILE A 230 8.24 -9.47 -2.73
C ILE A 230 8.95 -8.81 -1.55
N MET A 231 9.23 -7.50 -1.66
CA MET A 231 9.85 -6.73 -0.58
C MET A 231 9.03 -5.48 -0.29
N ASN A 232 8.47 -5.39 0.89
CA ASN A 232 7.65 -4.25 1.35
C ASN A 232 8.48 -3.24 2.11
N ASN A 233 8.38 -1.97 1.73
CA ASN A 233 9.01 -0.81 2.37
C ASN A 233 7.93 0.23 2.68
N SER A 234 7.43 0.22 3.91
CA SER A 234 6.37 1.12 4.37
C SER A 234 6.95 2.34 5.10
N TRP A 235 7.97 2.96 4.54
CA TRP A 235 8.67 4.11 5.10
C TRP A 235 9.10 5.07 3.98
N SER A 236 9.47 6.29 4.36
CA SER A 236 9.88 7.36 3.45
C SER A 236 11.04 8.16 4.06
N ASP A 237 11.67 8.98 3.24
CA ASP A 237 12.51 10.08 3.72
C ASP A 237 11.72 11.40 3.77
N THR A 238 12.40 12.48 4.11
CA THR A 238 11.83 13.84 4.18
C THR A 238 12.01 14.64 2.88
N ASP A 239 12.52 14.01 1.81
CA ASP A 239 12.68 14.65 0.50
C ASP A 239 11.47 14.34 -0.39
N TYR A 240 10.45 15.17 -0.31
CA TYR A 240 9.18 15.05 -1.03
C TYR A 240 9.15 15.84 -2.35
N THR A 241 10.28 15.96 -3.03
CA THR A 241 10.38 16.70 -4.29
C THR A 241 10.06 15.87 -5.54
N GLY A 242 9.84 14.58 -5.40
CA GLY A 242 9.70 13.67 -6.53
C GLY A 242 10.98 13.50 -7.36
N SER A 243 12.11 13.94 -6.84
CA SER A 243 13.38 13.93 -7.56
C SER A 243 13.97 12.54 -7.66
N TYR A 244 14.46 12.20 -8.84
CA TYR A 244 15.25 11.00 -9.08
C TYR A 244 16.69 11.24 -8.61
N ASN A 245 16.99 10.91 -7.36
CA ASN A 245 18.29 11.13 -6.74
C ASN A 245 19.03 9.81 -6.48
N TRP A 246 20.14 9.84 -5.76
CA TRP A 246 20.97 8.66 -5.48
C TRP A 246 20.20 7.51 -4.79
N LYS A 247 19.16 7.80 -4.00
CA LYS A 247 18.31 6.80 -3.36
C LYS A 247 17.43 6.09 -4.38
N SER A 248 16.90 6.85 -5.34
CA SER A 248 16.12 6.29 -6.45
C SER A 248 17.00 5.42 -7.36
N VAL A 249 18.22 5.88 -7.67
CA VAL A 249 19.21 5.09 -8.43
C VAL A 249 19.50 3.79 -7.71
N TRP A 250 19.77 3.84 -6.41
CA TRP A 250 20.10 2.68 -5.59
C TRP A 250 19.01 1.60 -5.62
N PHE A 251 17.73 1.97 -5.38
CA PHE A 251 16.64 0.99 -5.40
C PHE A 251 16.29 0.52 -6.83
N ASP A 252 16.50 1.35 -7.85
CA ASP A 252 16.39 0.91 -9.24
C ASP A 252 17.49 -0.10 -9.60
N GLU A 253 18.69 0.07 -9.06
CA GLU A 253 19.79 -0.88 -9.22
C GLU A 253 19.48 -2.22 -8.52
N LEU A 254 18.94 -2.19 -7.30
CA LEU A 254 18.49 -3.40 -6.61
C LEU A 254 17.38 -4.13 -7.39
N ALA A 255 16.36 -3.40 -7.87
CA ALA A 255 15.27 -3.99 -8.65
C ALA A 255 15.74 -4.52 -10.02
N HIS A 256 16.76 -3.90 -10.63
CA HIS A 256 17.36 -4.37 -11.89
C HIS A 256 18.21 -5.63 -11.67
N ASN A 257 19.00 -5.68 -10.58
CA ASN A 257 19.87 -6.81 -10.26
C ASN A 257 19.09 -8.04 -9.76
N TYR A 258 17.99 -7.83 -9.06
CA TYR A 258 17.08 -8.86 -8.55
C TYR A 258 15.74 -8.81 -9.31
N ASP A 259 15.80 -9.03 -10.62
CA ASP A 259 14.70 -8.77 -11.55
C ASP A 259 13.45 -9.66 -11.35
N ASP A 260 13.54 -10.69 -10.50
CA ASP A 260 12.43 -11.52 -10.05
C ASP A 260 11.96 -11.21 -8.61
N MET A 261 12.48 -10.13 -7.99
CA MET A 261 12.01 -9.63 -6.70
C MET A 261 11.33 -8.26 -6.85
N LEU A 262 10.02 -8.22 -6.67
CA LEU A 262 9.26 -6.97 -6.70
C LEU A 262 9.46 -6.17 -5.41
N ILE A 263 9.99 -4.97 -5.55
CA ILE A 263 10.15 -4.01 -4.46
C ILE A 263 8.93 -3.08 -4.44
N VAL A 264 8.28 -2.96 -3.29
CA VAL A 264 7.09 -2.14 -3.07
C VAL A 264 7.42 -1.03 -2.09
N PHE A 265 7.02 0.21 -2.40
CA PHE A 265 7.13 1.36 -1.51
C PHE A 265 5.77 2.02 -1.27
N SER A 266 5.60 2.55 -0.05
CA SER A 266 4.52 3.51 0.22
C SER A 266 4.78 4.84 -0.51
N ALA A 267 3.72 5.56 -0.91
CA ALA A 267 3.87 6.83 -1.63
C ALA A 267 4.32 8.01 -0.75
N GLY A 268 4.18 7.88 0.59
CA GLY A 268 4.43 8.93 1.57
C GLY A 268 3.15 9.60 2.05
N ASN A 269 3.24 10.35 3.16
CA ASN A 269 2.09 10.91 3.88
C ASN A 269 2.19 12.45 4.05
N ALA A 270 2.84 13.15 3.14
CA ALA A 270 3.14 14.58 3.28
C ALA A 270 2.18 15.51 2.52
N ASN A 271 0.95 15.06 2.26
CA ASN A 271 0.03 15.77 1.36
C ASN A 271 -1.00 16.67 2.07
N ASP A 272 -0.93 16.85 3.38
CA ASP A 272 -1.89 17.66 4.14
C ASP A 272 -1.76 19.19 3.95
N ASP A 273 -0.70 19.65 3.27
CA ASP A 273 -0.48 21.08 2.96
C ASP A 273 -0.91 21.50 1.54
N ILE A 274 -1.70 20.68 0.82
CA ILE A 274 -2.06 20.99 -0.56
C ILE A 274 -3.05 22.17 -0.65
N GLU A 275 -2.55 23.27 -1.15
CA GLU A 275 -3.38 24.40 -1.62
C GLU A 275 -3.60 24.39 -3.14
N THR A 276 -2.82 23.61 -3.91
CA THR A 276 -2.86 23.62 -5.39
C THR A 276 -2.65 22.21 -5.98
N GLU A 277 -3.08 22.00 -7.23
CA GLU A 277 -2.89 20.76 -8.02
C GLU A 277 -1.41 20.43 -8.28
N ASP A 278 -0.53 21.42 -8.19
CA ASP A 278 0.88 21.33 -8.61
C ASP A 278 1.82 20.85 -7.49
N ASN A 279 1.30 20.52 -6.30
CA ASN A 279 2.14 20.08 -5.19
C ASN A 279 2.58 18.63 -5.35
N ILE A 280 3.83 18.45 -5.79
CA ILE A 280 4.52 17.16 -5.82
C ILE A 280 4.87 16.75 -4.40
N ASN A 281 4.39 15.57 -3.96
CA ASN A 281 4.62 15.06 -2.61
C ASN A 281 5.09 13.60 -2.61
N ILE A 282 5.74 13.18 -3.69
CA ILE A 282 6.40 11.87 -3.80
C ILE A 282 7.81 11.99 -3.22
N HIS A 283 8.16 11.10 -2.29
CA HIS A 283 9.51 11.06 -1.72
C HIS A 283 10.50 10.35 -2.63
N SER A 284 11.80 10.52 -2.39
CA SER A 284 12.86 10.05 -3.29
C SER A 284 12.83 8.55 -3.59
N PHE A 285 12.50 7.69 -2.61
CA PHE A 285 12.39 6.25 -2.83
C PHE A 285 11.16 5.89 -3.68
N ALA A 286 10.08 6.66 -3.55
CA ALA A 286 8.89 6.49 -4.40
C ALA A 286 9.09 7.06 -5.81
N ALA A 287 10.15 7.83 -6.06
CA ALA A 287 10.52 8.31 -7.40
C ALA A 287 11.31 7.27 -8.23
N CYS A 288 11.61 6.09 -7.70
CA CYS A 288 12.20 4.98 -8.46
C CYS A 288 11.31 4.56 -9.63
N LYS A 289 11.92 4.12 -10.73
CA LYS A 289 11.20 3.62 -11.92
C LYS A 289 10.64 2.22 -11.70
N ASN A 290 11.50 1.32 -11.20
CA ASN A 290 11.27 -0.12 -11.20
C ASN A 290 10.40 -0.60 -10.03
N VAL A 291 10.34 0.15 -8.93
CA VAL A 291 9.53 -0.23 -7.76
C VAL A 291 8.03 -0.01 -8.00
N LEU A 292 7.21 -0.72 -7.27
CA LEU A 292 5.76 -0.52 -7.23
C LEU A 292 5.40 0.44 -6.09
N VAL A 293 4.90 1.62 -6.42
CA VAL A 293 4.55 2.66 -5.44
C VAL A 293 3.07 2.68 -5.17
N VAL A 294 2.71 2.61 -3.89
CA VAL A 294 1.33 2.45 -3.42
C VAL A 294 0.82 3.69 -2.70
N ALA A 295 -0.24 4.27 -3.24
CA ALA A 295 -1.00 5.35 -2.62
C ALA A 295 -2.07 4.82 -1.67
N ALA A 296 -2.47 5.64 -0.70
CA ALA A 296 -3.56 5.33 0.21
C ALA A 296 -4.90 5.84 -0.32
N ALA A 297 -5.82 4.93 -0.56
CA ALA A 297 -7.23 5.22 -0.75
C ALA A 297 -7.99 5.14 0.58
N GLU A 298 -9.13 5.79 0.66
CA GLU A 298 -10.03 5.67 1.79
C GLU A 298 -10.65 4.28 1.88
N SER A 299 -10.80 3.76 3.10
CA SER A 299 -11.49 2.51 3.36
C SER A 299 -13.01 2.70 3.34
N CYS A 300 -13.77 1.65 3.01
CA CYS A 300 -15.23 1.66 3.11
C CYS A 300 -15.68 1.43 4.55
N ARG A 301 -16.34 2.43 5.18
CA ARG A 301 -16.84 2.35 6.55
C ARG A 301 -18.12 3.14 6.71
N PRO A 302 -19.25 2.55 6.34
CA PRO A 302 -20.53 3.24 6.34
C PRO A 302 -20.94 3.75 7.74
N ASP A 303 -20.48 3.08 8.78
CA ASP A 303 -20.84 3.41 10.17
C ASP A 303 -19.80 4.30 10.88
N SER A 304 -18.65 4.60 10.26
CA SER A 304 -17.67 5.51 10.85
C SER A 304 -18.06 6.95 10.61
N ALA A 305 -18.02 7.73 11.68
CA ALA A 305 -18.18 9.18 11.64
C ALA A 305 -16.86 9.91 11.87
N GLU A 306 -15.74 9.17 11.89
CA GLU A 306 -14.41 9.71 12.12
C GLU A 306 -13.98 10.57 10.95
N THR A 307 -13.28 11.67 11.26
CA THR A 307 -12.75 12.61 10.27
C THR A 307 -11.22 12.64 10.34
N TYR A 308 -10.57 13.20 9.33
CA TYR A 308 -9.11 13.36 9.35
C TYR A 308 -8.64 14.19 10.54
N GLY A 309 -9.39 15.20 10.94
CA GLY A 309 -9.10 16.01 12.12
C GLY A 309 -9.30 15.27 13.44
N SER A 310 -10.35 14.42 13.56
CA SER A 310 -10.57 13.62 14.78
C SER A 310 -9.47 12.59 15.01
N GLU A 311 -8.92 12.03 13.92
CA GLU A 311 -7.80 11.08 13.96
C GLU A 311 -6.42 11.76 13.95
N ARG A 312 -6.38 13.10 13.97
CA ARG A 312 -5.13 13.89 13.92
C ARG A 312 -4.24 13.60 12.71
N LEU A 313 -4.85 13.20 11.61
CA LEU A 313 -4.14 12.87 10.37
C LEU A 313 -3.89 14.08 9.48
N THR A 314 -4.48 15.22 9.82
CA THR A 314 -4.21 16.51 9.18
C THR A 314 -4.44 17.67 10.15
N ALA A 315 -3.65 18.71 10.00
CA ALA A 315 -3.86 20.04 10.62
C ALA A 315 -4.56 21.01 9.65
N ASN A 316 -4.73 20.64 8.38
CA ASN A 316 -5.31 21.49 7.36
C ASN A 316 -6.82 21.65 7.58
N ASP A 317 -7.24 22.90 7.78
CA ASP A 317 -8.64 23.26 7.99
C ASP A 317 -9.59 22.82 6.85
N PHE A 318 -9.04 22.59 5.66
CA PHE A 318 -9.81 22.14 4.51
C PHE A 318 -10.25 20.67 4.64
N PHE A 319 -9.38 19.79 5.14
CA PHE A 319 -9.65 18.34 5.22
C PHE A 319 -10.13 17.85 6.59
N LYS A 320 -9.97 18.64 7.64
CA LYS A 320 -10.19 18.17 9.02
C LYS A 320 -11.60 17.65 9.31
N ASP A 321 -12.60 18.17 8.62
CA ASP A 321 -13.99 17.80 8.80
C ASP A 321 -14.45 16.69 7.82
N ASP A 322 -13.57 16.26 6.90
CA ASP A 322 -13.85 15.21 5.94
C ASP A 322 -13.72 13.83 6.57
N ARG A 323 -14.56 12.90 6.15
CA ARG A 323 -14.52 11.53 6.65
C ARG A 323 -13.27 10.82 6.17
N ILE A 324 -12.61 10.07 7.06
CA ILE A 324 -11.47 9.23 6.71
C ILE A 324 -11.87 7.90 6.06
N ALA A 325 -13.17 7.65 5.94
CA ALA A 325 -13.74 6.49 5.29
C ALA A 325 -15.09 6.84 4.67
N TYR A 326 -15.39 6.24 3.53
CA TYR A 326 -16.62 6.52 2.77
C TYR A 326 -17.72 5.48 3.06
N PRO A 327 -19.01 5.81 2.82
CA PRO A 327 -20.10 4.85 2.89
C PRO A 327 -20.02 3.79 1.76
N SER A 328 -20.65 2.64 1.93
CA SER A 328 -20.59 1.48 1.03
C SER A 328 -21.31 1.64 -0.31
N ASP A 329 -21.55 2.86 -0.77
CA ASP A 329 -22.23 3.14 -2.04
C ASP A 329 -21.33 2.96 -3.28
N GLY A 330 -20.01 2.77 -3.10
CA GLY A 330 -19.03 2.57 -4.16
C GLY A 330 -18.77 3.79 -5.06
N VAL A 331 -19.47 4.90 -4.82
CA VAL A 331 -19.38 6.13 -5.63
C VAL A 331 -18.42 7.13 -5.01
N HIS A 332 -18.33 7.15 -3.69
CA HIS A 332 -17.59 8.17 -2.93
C HIS A 332 -16.21 7.72 -2.44
N GLN A 333 -15.67 6.61 -2.97
CA GLN A 333 -14.30 6.21 -2.64
C GLN A 333 -13.31 7.25 -3.11
N GLY A 334 -12.67 7.93 -2.17
CA GLY A 334 -11.64 8.94 -2.40
C GLY A 334 -10.24 8.46 -2.08
N MET A 335 -9.29 9.37 -2.26
CA MET A 335 -7.92 9.20 -1.81
C MET A 335 -7.76 9.80 -0.42
N ALA A 336 -6.97 9.14 0.43
CA ALA A 336 -6.61 9.74 1.71
C ALA A 336 -5.91 11.09 1.49
N CYS A 337 -6.33 12.12 2.24
CA CYS A 337 -5.83 13.48 2.07
C CYS A 337 -4.30 13.58 2.21
N PHE A 338 -3.69 12.73 3.05
CA PHE A 338 -2.26 12.67 3.29
C PHE A 338 -1.47 11.91 2.21
N SER A 339 -2.14 11.17 1.32
CA SER A 339 -1.45 10.29 0.36
C SER A 339 -0.56 11.06 -0.59
N GLY A 340 0.70 10.63 -0.74
CA GLY A 340 1.64 11.22 -1.67
C GLY A 340 1.13 11.19 -3.12
N ARG A 341 1.34 12.29 -3.85
CA ARG A 341 0.91 12.51 -5.25
C ARG A 341 2.10 12.94 -6.10
N GLY A 342 2.14 12.43 -7.34
CA GLY A 342 3.10 12.85 -8.35
C GLY A 342 2.68 14.11 -9.11
N PRO A 343 3.29 14.33 -10.27
CA PRO A 343 4.28 13.47 -10.95
C PRO A 343 5.64 13.44 -10.23
N CYS A 344 6.55 12.58 -10.67
CA CYS A 344 7.96 12.79 -10.39
C CYS A 344 8.45 14.07 -11.05
N SER A 345 9.58 14.61 -10.59
CA SER A 345 10.15 15.86 -11.13
C SER A 345 10.50 15.80 -12.63
N ASP A 346 10.73 14.59 -13.16
CA ASP A 346 10.96 14.32 -14.59
C ASP A 346 9.66 14.00 -15.37
N GLY A 347 8.49 14.14 -14.74
CA GLY A 347 7.18 13.96 -15.35
C GLY A 347 6.68 12.52 -15.38
N ARG A 348 7.39 11.53 -14.79
CA ARG A 348 6.91 10.17 -14.68
C ARG A 348 5.71 10.09 -13.75
N ILE A 349 4.80 9.17 -14.09
CA ILE A 349 3.60 8.90 -13.29
C ILE A 349 4.00 8.12 -12.02
N LYS A 350 3.67 8.68 -10.89
CA LYS A 350 3.68 8.06 -9.57
C LYS A 350 2.52 8.65 -8.75
N PRO A 351 1.94 7.91 -7.81
CA PRO A 351 2.16 6.49 -7.52
C PRO A 351 1.76 5.58 -8.68
N ASP A 352 2.07 4.26 -8.59
CA ASP A 352 1.66 3.30 -9.62
C ASP A 352 0.24 2.78 -9.39
N ILE A 353 -0.15 2.57 -8.12
CA ILE A 353 -1.41 1.91 -7.74
C ILE A 353 -1.92 2.46 -6.40
N ALA A 354 -3.23 2.36 -6.16
CA ALA A 354 -3.84 2.70 -4.88
C ALA A 354 -4.42 1.46 -4.19
N ALA A 355 -4.42 1.48 -2.85
CA ALA A 355 -5.10 0.50 -2.00
C ALA A 355 -5.63 1.18 -0.73
N PRO A 356 -6.58 0.56 0.01
CA PRO A 356 -7.06 1.14 1.26
C PRO A 356 -5.92 1.40 2.24
N GLY A 357 -5.86 2.61 2.78
CA GLY A 357 -4.83 3.05 3.71
C GLY A 357 -5.35 3.81 4.93
N THR A 358 -6.68 3.89 5.12
CA THR A 358 -7.27 4.56 6.29
C THR A 358 -7.93 3.54 7.22
N LEU A 359 -7.69 3.69 8.52
CA LEU A 359 -8.24 2.82 9.57
C LEU A 359 -8.02 1.32 9.30
N ILE A 360 -6.87 0.94 8.83
CA ILE A 360 -6.51 -0.46 8.58
C ILE A 360 -6.19 -1.13 9.92
N CYS A 361 -6.97 -2.14 10.27
CA CYS A 361 -6.77 -2.91 11.50
C CYS A 361 -5.82 -4.08 11.24
N SER A 362 -4.72 -4.13 11.94
CA SER A 362 -3.72 -5.18 11.81
C SER A 362 -3.06 -5.48 13.16
N THR A 363 -2.13 -6.40 13.18
CA THR A 363 -1.46 -6.88 14.37
C THR A 363 -0.78 -5.77 15.16
N GLU A 364 -0.95 -5.79 16.49
CA GLU A 364 -0.32 -4.86 17.42
C GLU A 364 0.90 -5.50 18.08
N SER A 365 1.99 -4.73 18.19
CA SER A 365 3.18 -5.14 18.93
C SER A 365 2.87 -5.34 20.42
N VAL A 366 3.60 -6.24 21.05
CA VAL A 366 3.56 -6.38 22.51
C VAL A 366 4.15 -5.18 23.24
N PHE A 367 4.97 -4.40 22.54
CA PHE A 367 5.54 -3.16 23.09
C PHE A 367 4.63 -1.97 22.79
N ASP A 368 4.10 -1.34 23.81
CA ASP A 368 3.30 -0.12 23.73
C ASP A 368 4.10 1.16 24.08
N GLY A 369 5.42 1.11 23.88
CA GLY A 369 6.33 2.24 24.14
C GLY A 369 6.91 2.32 25.57
N TYR A 370 6.38 1.55 26.53
CA TYR A 370 6.82 1.56 27.92
C TYR A 370 6.86 0.15 28.50
N ASN A 371 7.99 -0.50 28.50
CA ASN A 371 8.40 -1.68 29.30
C ASN A 371 7.33 -2.72 29.74
N ASP A 372 6.13 -2.68 29.22
CA ASP A 372 5.05 -3.58 29.58
C ASP A 372 5.01 -4.72 28.57
N TYR A 373 5.53 -5.88 28.93
CA TYR A 373 5.54 -7.09 28.11
C TYR A 373 4.18 -7.84 28.13
N GLU A 374 3.14 -7.21 28.65
CA GLU A 374 1.79 -7.77 28.65
C GLU A 374 0.99 -7.26 27.44
N ARG A 375 0.64 -8.16 26.55
CA ARG A 375 -0.22 -7.85 25.40
C ARG A 375 -1.63 -7.48 25.88
N LYS A 376 -2.04 -6.24 25.61
CA LYS A 376 -3.37 -5.73 26.00
C LYS A 376 -4.43 -6.01 24.95
N ARG A 377 -4.04 -6.02 23.69
CA ARG A 377 -4.89 -6.33 22.52
C ARG A 377 -4.03 -6.96 21.43
N TYR A 378 -4.67 -7.59 20.46
CA TYR A 378 -3.97 -8.25 19.35
C TYR A 378 -3.94 -7.37 18.09
N TYR A 379 -4.88 -6.47 17.94
CA TYR A 379 -5.03 -5.67 16.71
C TYR A 379 -5.32 -4.22 17.02
N VAL A 380 -4.84 -3.34 16.15
CA VAL A 380 -4.99 -1.88 16.22
C VAL A 380 -5.29 -1.30 14.84
N PRO A 381 -6.18 -0.29 14.71
CA PRO A 381 -6.36 0.44 13.47
C PRO A 381 -5.27 1.51 13.31
N LEU A 382 -4.61 1.57 12.16
CA LEU A 382 -3.70 2.64 11.75
C LEU A 382 -4.07 3.18 10.38
N SER A 383 -3.63 4.40 10.07
CA SER A 383 -3.83 5.06 8.77
C SER A 383 -2.49 5.54 8.21
N GLY A 384 -2.29 5.39 6.91
CA GLY A 384 -1.08 5.76 6.19
C GLY A 384 -0.94 5.01 4.87
N THR A 385 -0.13 5.55 3.96
CA THR A 385 0.33 4.80 2.79
C THR A 385 1.12 3.55 3.19
N SER A 386 1.70 3.57 4.40
CA SER A 386 2.33 2.42 5.06
C SER A 386 1.39 1.25 5.32
N MET A 387 0.07 1.47 5.39
CA MET A 387 -0.95 0.43 5.57
C MET A 387 -1.48 -0.07 4.23
N ALA A 388 -1.47 0.78 3.20
CA ALA A 388 -1.83 0.42 1.83
C ALA A 388 -0.76 -0.48 1.16
N ALA A 389 0.51 -0.14 1.33
CA ALA A 389 1.63 -0.86 0.71
C ALA A 389 1.66 -2.37 1.07
N PRO A 390 1.53 -2.80 2.34
CA PRO A 390 1.56 -4.21 2.67
C PRO A 390 0.35 -5.01 2.14
N LEU A 391 -0.83 -4.39 1.98
CA LEU A 391 -1.97 -5.03 1.31
C LEU A 391 -1.64 -5.37 -0.15
N VAL A 392 -0.99 -4.43 -0.86
CA VAL A 392 -0.53 -4.66 -2.24
C VAL A 392 0.61 -5.67 -2.28
N SER A 393 1.54 -5.62 -1.32
CA SER A 393 2.65 -6.58 -1.24
C SER A 393 2.13 -8.03 -1.06
N GLY A 394 1.15 -8.23 -0.19
CA GLY A 394 0.50 -9.53 -0.03
C GLY A 394 -0.29 -9.93 -1.28
N ALA A 395 -1.05 -9.02 -1.88
CA ALA A 395 -1.74 -9.30 -3.15
C ALA A 395 -0.76 -9.69 -4.28
N CYS A 396 0.43 -9.08 -4.32
CA CYS A 396 1.49 -9.49 -5.26
C CYS A 396 2.08 -10.87 -4.93
N ALA A 397 2.08 -11.28 -3.66
CA ALA A 397 2.43 -12.66 -3.29
C ALA A 397 1.39 -13.67 -3.80
N ASP A 398 0.10 -13.33 -3.74
CA ASP A 398 -0.98 -14.15 -4.32
C ASP A 398 -0.88 -14.23 -5.85
N ILE A 399 -0.54 -13.11 -6.52
CA ILE A 399 -0.27 -13.08 -7.97
C ILE A 399 0.92 -13.98 -8.30
N LEU A 400 2.01 -13.93 -7.53
CA LEU A 400 3.18 -14.77 -7.75
C LEU A 400 2.86 -16.26 -7.59
N GLN A 401 2.07 -16.63 -6.56
CA GLN A 401 1.55 -18.00 -6.43
C GLN A 401 0.73 -18.40 -7.66
N TYR A 402 -0.23 -17.56 -8.06
CA TYR A 402 -1.06 -17.80 -9.25
C TYR A 402 -0.21 -18.02 -10.50
N LEU A 403 0.76 -17.17 -10.78
CA LEU A 403 1.64 -17.29 -11.95
C LEU A 403 2.41 -18.61 -11.95
N LYS A 404 3.00 -18.99 -10.81
CA LYS A 404 3.74 -20.26 -10.66
C LYS A 404 2.85 -21.47 -10.88
N GLU A 405 1.67 -21.48 -10.29
CA GLU A 405 0.71 -22.60 -10.44
C GLU A 405 0.14 -22.69 -11.87
N ASN A 406 0.13 -21.57 -12.62
CA ASN A 406 -0.30 -21.54 -14.02
C ASN A 406 0.88 -21.65 -15.02
N GLY A 407 2.03 -22.14 -14.56
CA GLY A 407 3.14 -22.61 -15.41
C GLY A 407 4.24 -21.60 -15.69
N VAL A 408 4.18 -20.38 -15.15
CA VAL A 408 5.27 -19.41 -15.20
C VAL A 408 6.26 -19.75 -14.08
N LYS A 409 7.38 -20.39 -14.41
CA LYS A 409 8.30 -20.96 -13.41
C LYS A 409 9.03 -19.91 -12.58
N GLU A 410 9.51 -18.86 -13.23
CA GLU A 410 10.31 -17.79 -12.66
C GLU A 410 9.76 -16.43 -13.16
N PRO A 411 8.58 -16.00 -12.64
CA PRO A 411 8.02 -14.72 -13.05
C PRO A 411 8.94 -13.56 -12.66
N SER A 412 9.20 -12.64 -13.59
CA SER A 412 9.92 -11.41 -13.25
C SER A 412 9.06 -10.50 -12.36
N SER A 413 9.71 -9.59 -11.64
CA SER A 413 9.01 -8.54 -10.88
C SER A 413 8.20 -7.62 -11.80
N ALA A 414 8.69 -7.39 -13.03
CA ALA A 414 7.97 -6.67 -14.07
C ALA A 414 6.65 -7.38 -14.44
N LEU A 415 6.63 -8.72 -14.49
CA LEU A 415 5.41 -9.47 -14.77
C LEU A 415 4.42 -9.38 -13.60
N ILE A 416 4.89 -9.52 -12.35
CA ILE A 416 4.02 -9.38 -11.18
C ILE A 416 3.40 -7.98 -11.16
N LYS A 417 4.20 -6.92 -11.39
CA LYS A 417 3.75 -5.53 -11.50
C LYS A 417 2.76 -5.36 -12.65
N ALA A 418 3.03 -5.91 -13.84
CA ALA A 418 2.13 -5.84 -14.99
C ALA A 418 0.76 -6.45 -14.70
N VAL A 419 0.71 -7.63 -14.06
CA VAL A 419 -0.54 -8.31 -13.68
C VAL A 419 -1.30 -7.50 -12.63
N ALA A 420 -0.63 -6.97 -11.60
CA ALA A 420 -1.26 -6.13 -10.59
C ALA A 420 -1.90 -4.89 -11.21
N LEU A 421 -1.18 -4.19 -12.10
CA LEU A 421 -1.66 -2.98 -12.77
C LEU A 421 -2.74 -3.28 -13.82
N ASN A 422 -2.69 -4.45 -14.47
CA ASN A 422 -3.69 -4.86 -15.46
C ASN A 422 -5.07 -5.11 -14.84
N GLY A 423 -5.14 -5.49 -13.57
CA GLY A 423 -6.40 -5.73 -12.85
C GLY A 423 -6.96 -4.52 -12.13
N THR A 424 -6.31 -3.35 -12.18
CA THR A 424 -6.79 -2.17 -11.44
C THR A 424 -8.17 -1.72 -11.91
N ARG A 425 -8.97 -1.22 -10.97
CA ARG A 425 -10.27 -0.61 -11.27
C ARG A 425 -10.22 0.91 -11.12
N SER A 426 -11.10 1.57 -11.87
CA SER A 426 -11.36 3.00 -11.68
C SER A 426 -11.94 3.22 -10.30
N MET A 427 -11.51 4.29 -9.64
CA MET A 427 -12.15 4.80 -8.44
C MET A 427 -13.28 5.76 -8.82
N GLY A 428 -14.19 6.04 -7.89
CA GLY A 428 -15.21 7.08 -8.05
C GLY A 428 -14.61 8.49 -8.07
N THR A 429 -15.49 9.48 -7.96
CA THR A 429 -15.08 10.89 -7.94
C THR A 429 -14.50 11.31 -6.59
N GLY A 430 -14.62 10.46 -5.56
CA GLY A 430 -14.26 10.80 -4.19
C GLY A 430 -15.35 11.61 -3.50
N GLN A 431 -15.07 12.08 -2.27
CA GLN A 431 -15.99 12.89 -1.48
C GLN A 431 -15.82 14.41 -1.69
N TYR A 432 -14.78 14.81 -2.41
CA TYR A 432 -14.52 16.22 -2.74
C TYR A 432 -15.05 16.55 -4.13
N GLU A 433 -15.70 17.68 -4.27
CA GLU A 433 -16.08 18.19 -5.57
C GLU A 433 -14.93 19.01 -6.18
N GLY A 434 -14.52 18.67 -7.41
CA GLY A 434 -13.56 19.48 -8.17
C GLY A 434 -12.17 18.86 -8.37
N TYR A 435 -11.20 19.71 -8.64
CA TYR A 435 -9.87 19.35 -9.14
C TYR A 435 -8.94 18.65 -8.12
N ARG A 436 -9.32 18.57 -6.85
CA ARG A 436 -8.49 17.97 -5.78
C ARG A 436 -8.67 16.48 -5.63
N GLU A 437 -9.67 15.94 -6.31
CA GLU A 437 -9.94 14.53 -6.34
C GLU A 437 -9.32 13.81 -7.54
N ILE A 438 -9.71 12.58 -7.72
CA ILE A 438 -9.15 11.65 -8.70
C ILE A 438 -9.51 12.14 -10.11
N PRO A 439 -8.53 12.39 -10.98
CA PRO A 439 -8.80 12.74 -12.37
C PRO A 439 -9.58 11.66 -13.12
N ASN A 440 -10.46 12.06 -14.06
CA ASN A 440 -11.25 11.12 -14.87
C ASN A 440 -10.42 10.39 -15.95
N VAL A 441 -9.11 10.50 -15.89
CA VAL A 441 -8.17 9.83 -16.80
C VAL A 441 -7.31 8.83 -16.04
N THR A 442 -7.01 7.72 -16.67
CA THR A 442 -6.12 6.70 -16.14
C THR A 442 -5.08 6.38 -17.23
N PRO A 443 -3.79 6.35 -16.90
CA PRO A 443 -3.19 6.63 -15.59
C PRO A 443 -3.16 8.12 -15.23
N ASN A 444 -2.92 8.44 -13.93
CA ASN A 444 -2.78 9.79 -13.43
C ASN A 444 -1.86 9.85 -12.19
N ASN A 445 -1.51 11.05 -11.75
CA ASN A 445 -0.55 11.28 -10.66
C ASN A 445 -1.15 11.19 -9.24
N VAL A 446 -2.41 10.80 -9.10
CA VAL A 446 -3.12 10.72 -7.82
C VAL A 446 -3.26 9.27 -7.35
N ASN A 447 -3.75 8.38 -8.21
CA ASN A 447 -3.95 6.96 -7.93
C ASN A 447 -3.30 6.03 -8.96
N GLY A 448 -2.39 6.56 -9.78
CA GLY A 448 -1.67 5.80 -10.79
C GLY A 448 -2.58 5.16 -11.82
N TYR A 449 -2.42 3.86 -11.99
CA TYR A 449 -3.22 3.03 -12.90
C TYR A 449 -4.58 2.62 -12.30
N GLY A 450 -4.88 3.03 -11.08
CA GLY A 450 -6.15 2.80 -10.39
C GLY A 450 -6.01 2.06 -9.07
N HIS A 451 -7.15 1.70 -8.50
CA HIS A 451 -7.23 0.93 -7.26
C HIS A 451 -7.01 -0.55 -7.54
N ILE A 452 -6.23 -1.24 -6.70
CA ILE A 452 -6.02 -2.68 -6.84
C ILE A 452 -7.34 -3.44 -6.76
N ASP A 453 -7.52 -4.41 -7.66
CA ASP A 453 -8.55 -5.43 -7.61
C ASP A 453 -7.91 -6.78 -7.95
N LEU A 454 -7.60 -7.56 -6.92
CA LEU A 454 -6.88 -8.83 -7.10
C LEU A 454 -7.68 -9.84 -7.92
N SER A 455 -9.01 -9.83 -7.82
CA SER A 455 -9.86 -10.71 -8.63
C SER A 455 -9.73 -10.39 -10.11
N GLU A 456 -9.75 -9.10 -10.49
CA GLU A 456 -9.53 -8.67 -11.87
C GLU A 456 -8.09 -8.90 -12.35
N SER A 457 -7.11 -8.85 -11.44
CA SER A 457 -5.71 -9.12 -11.76
C SER A 457 -5.48 -10.55 -12.23
N ILE A 458 -6.05 -11.56 -11.56
CA ILE A 458 -5.77 -12.98 -11.85
C ILE A 458 -6.92 -13.69 -12.56
N SER A 459 -8.14 -13.16 -12.48
CA SER A 459 -9.34 -13.74 -13.10
C SER A 459 -10.26 -12.63 -13.62
N PRO A 460 -9.84 -11.89 -14.66
CA PRO A 460 -10.57 -10.74 -15.14
C PRO A 460 -11.96 -11.12 -15.64
N ALA A 461 -12.96 -10.29 -15.32
CA ALA A 461 -14.35 -10.51 -15.73
C ALA A 461 -14.53 -10.50 -17.26
N CYS A 462 -13.62 -9.86 -17.98
CA CYS A 462 -13.64 -9.79 -19.44
C CYS A 462 -13.03 -11.03 -20.16
N GLY A 463 -12.64 -12.09 -19.43
CA GLY A 463 -12.10 -13.32 -20.02
C GLY A 463 -10.88 -13.87 -19.29
N LYS A 464 -9.90 -14.37 -20.03
CA LYS A 464 -8.67 -14.92 -19.47
C LYS A 464 -7.59 -13.86 -19.31
N LEU A 465 -6.71 -14.07 -18.35
CA LEU A 465 -5.43 -13.38 -18.25
C LEU A 465 -4.39 -14.13 -19.11
N PHE A 466 -3.73 -13.43 -20.01
CA PHE A 466 -2.56 -13.90 -20.73
C PHE A 466 -1.34 -13.11 -20.28
N THR A 467 -0.21 -13.80 -20.12
CA THR A 467 1.05 -13.22 -19.69
C THR A 467 2.17 -13.61 -20.64
N ILE A 468 3.00 -12.66 -20.99
CA ILE A 468 4.11 -12.85 -21.92
C ILE A 468 5.32 -12.13 -21.36
N GLU A 469 6.48 -12.78 -21.38
CA GLU A 469 7.77 -12.15 -21.13
C GLU A 469 8.62 -12.23 -22.40
N GLY A 470 9.37 -11.19 -22.68
CA GLY A 470 10.20 -11.08 -23.86
C GLY A 470 11.45 -10.25 -23.64
N THR A 471 12.25 -10.13 -24.70
CA THR A 471 13.48 -9.34 -24.66
C THR A 471 13.68 -8.65 -26.00
N LEU A 472 14.02 -7.36 -25.96
CA LEU A 472 14.46 -6.59 -27.12
C LEU A 472 15.95 -6.27 -26.96
N THR A 473 16.69 -6.36 -28.05
CA THR A 473 18.17 -6.22 -27.99
C THR A 473 18.65 -4.87 -28.48
N ASN A 474 17.97 -4.33 -29.51
CA ASN A 474 18.41 -3.10 -30.15
C ASN A 474 17.25 -2.12 -30.36
N SER A 475 17.57 -0.85 -30.45
CA SER A 475 16.61 0.16 -30.90
C SER A 475 16.06 -0.22 -32.28
N GLY A 476 14.73 -0.16 -32.42
CA GLY A 476 14.00 -0.54 -33.62
C GLY A 476 13.54 -2.00 -33.65
N ASP A 477 14.04 -2.88 -32.78
CA ASP A 477 13.51 -4.25 -32.63
C ASP A 477 12.02 -4.18 -32.26
N THR A 478 11.22 -5.07 -32.85
CA THR A 478 9.79 -5.15 -32.57
C THR A 478 9.38 -6.62 -32.45
N VAL A 479 8.55 -6.91 -31.47
CA VAL A 479 7.90 -8.22 -31.30
C VAL A 479 6.41 -8.03 -31.31
N SER A 480 5.70 -8.86 -32.07
CA SER A 480 4.24 -8.80 -32.19
C SER A 480 3.59 -10.07 -31.67
N PHE A 481 2.41 -9.91 -31.09
CA PHE A 481 1.59 -10.99 -30.51
C PHE A 481 0.20 -10.92 -31.12
N PRO A 482 -0.10 -11.79 -32.10
CA PRO A 482 -1.45 -11.87 -32.66
C PRO A 482 -2.43 -12.40 -31.61
N CYS A 483 -3.55 -11.72 -31.50
CA CYS A 483 -4.64 -12.06 -30.58
C CYS A 483 -5.95 -12.15 -31.33
N SER A 484 -6.92 -12.88 -30.79
CA SER A 484 -8.29 -12.93 -31.29
C SER A 484 -9.27 -12.44 -30.24
N LYS A 485 -10.36 -11.81 -30.70
CA LYS A 485 -11.46 -11.37 -29.85
C LYS A 485 -12.81 -11.66 -30.55
N THR A 486 -13.53 -12.62 -30.01
CA THR A 486 -14.80 -13.09 -30.61
C THR A 486 -16.02 -12.38 -30.03
N THR A 487 -15.91 -11.77 -28.82
CA THR A 487 -16.99 -11.07 -28.14
C THR A 487 -16.62 -9.60 -27.93
N ALA A 488 -17.59 -8.68 -28.10
CA ALA A 488 -17.37 -7.27 -27.80
C ALA A 488 -17.15 -7.07 -26.29
N GLY A 489 -16.36 -6.07 -25.92
CA GLY A 489 -16.09 -5.73 -24.53
C GLY A 489 -14.69 -5.13 -24.31
N PRO A 490 -14.28 -4.92 -23.08
CA PRO A 490 -13.00 -4.27 -22.81
C PRO A 490 -11.80 -5.13 -23.24
N VAL A 491 -10.73 -4.45 -23.65
CA VAL A 491 -9.38 -5.01 -23.82
C VAL A 491 -8.43 -4.16 -23.01
N ARG A 492 -7.59 -4.79 -22.21
CA ARG A 492 -6.53 -4.12 -21.47
C ARG A 492 -5.21 -4.83 -21.71
N VAL A 493 -4.18 -4.04 -21.97
CA VAL A 493 -2.80 -4.53 -22.15
C VAL A 493 -1.90 -3.65 -21.32
N THR A 494 -1.10 -4.26 -20.46
CA THR A 494 -0.13 -3.56 -19.61
C THR A 494 1.26 -4.10 -19.89
N LEU A 495 2.15 -3.24 -20.34
CA LEU A 495 3.58 -3.48 -20.54
C LEU A 495 4.36 -2.90 -19.36
N VAL A 496 5.30 -3.65 -18.82
CA VAL A 496 6.22 -3.21 -17.76
C VAL A 496 7.62 -3.73 -18.07
N TRP A 497 8.64 -2.93 -17.76
CA TRP A 497 10.02 -3.39 -17.79
C TRP A 497 10.82 -2.81 -16.62
N ASN A 498 11.76 -3.60 -16.11
CA ASN A 498 12.79 -3.12 -15.19
C ASN A 498 13.88 -2.45 -16.01
N ASP A 499 13.79 -1.14 -16.08
CA ASP A 499 14.73 -0.32 -16.83
C ASP A 499 16.09 -0.25 -16.12
N CYS A 500 17.16 -0.05 -16.87
CA CYS A 500 18.48 0.20 -16.29
C CYS A 500 18.47 1.42 -15.36
N PRO A 501 19.26 1.43 -14.28
CA PRO A 501 19.37 2.61 -13.41
C PRO A 501 19.73 3.87 -14.20
N GLY A 502 18.98 4.95 -13.99
CA GLY A 502 19.27 6.25 -14.61
C GLY A 502 20.38 7.00 -13.88
N THR A 503 20.68 8.20 -14.33
CA THR A 503 21.61 9.11 -13.64
C THR A 503 20.88 10.26 -13.00
N THR A 504 21.36 10.70 -11.83
CA THR A 504 20.74 11.81 -11.05
C THR A 504 20.83 13.18 -11.76
N SER A 505 21.63 13.28 -12.81
CA SER A 505 21.81 14.51 -13.61
C SER A 505 21.02 14.52 -14.91
N ALA A 506 20.31 13.45 -15.24
CA ALA A 506 19.50 13.40 -16.47
C ALA A 506 18.18 14.16 -16.30
N GLU A 507 17.69 14.77 -17.39
CA GLU A 507 16.36 15.39 -17.42
C GLU A 507 15.24 14.36 -17.33
N SER A 508 15.47 13.12 -17.79
CA SER A 508 14.60 11.95 -17.68
C SER A 508 15.38 10.80 -17.07
N ALA A 509 14.79 10.12 -16.10
CA ALA A 509 15.39 8.94 -15.49
C ALA A 509 15.30 7.69 -16.39
N LEU A 510 14.40 7.68 -17.39
CA LEU A 510 14.23 6.56 -18.31
C LEU A 510 15.49 6.39 -19.20
N VAL A 511 16.03 5.18 -19.26
CA VAL A 511 17.21 4.81 -20.06
C VAL A 511 16.79 4.07 -21.32
N ASN A 512 15.98 3.03 -21.17
CA ASN A 512 15.44 2.28 -22.30
C ASN A 512 13.95 2.60 -22.48
N ASP A 513 13.58 3.04 -23.67
CA ASP A 513 12.23 3.43 -24.04
C ASP A 513 11.59 2.35 -24.93
N LEU A 514 10.52 1.72 -24.42
CA LEU A 514 9.74 0.72 -25.11
C LEU A 514 8.33 1.26 -25.41
N ASP A 515 7.85 1.09 -26.63
CA ASP A 515 6.51 1.47 -27.06
C ASP A 515 5.57 0.27 -27.12
N LEU A 516 4.40 0.37 -26.48
CA LEU A 516 3.28 -0.55 -26.61
C LEU A 516 2.27 -0.05 -27.63
N THR A 517 1.91 -0.89 -28.58
CA THR A 517 0.81 -0.61 -29.51
C THR A 517 -0.16 -1.78 -29.61
N LEU A 518 -1.43 -1.46 -29.88
CA LEU A 518 -2.47 -2.42 -30.23
C LEU A 518 -3.09 -1.99 -31.56
N SER A 519 -3.16 -2.90 -32.54
CA SER A 519 -3.77 -2.67 -33.85
C SER A 519 -4.93 -3.62 -34.11
N ASP A 520 -6.03 -3.11 -34.64
CA ASP A 520 -7.16 -3.89 -35.18
C ASP A 520 -7.11 -4.03 -36.73
N GLY A 521 -5.96 -3.67 -37.32
CA GLY A 521 -5.75 -3.63 -38.77
C GLY A 521 -6.31 -2.37 -39.46
N LYS A 522 -7.10 -1.55 -38.77
CA LYS A 522 -7.65 -0.27 -39.24
C LYS A 522 -7.14 0.90 -38.41
N ASN A 523 -7.09 0.71 -37.09
CA ASN A 523 -6.66 1.71 -36.12
C ASN A 523 -5.46 1.17 -35.35
N THR A 524 -4.62 2.09 -34.85
CA THR A 524 -3.55 1.80 -33.89
C THR A 524 -3.81 2.60 -32.63
N TYR A 525 -3.80 1.89 -31.49
CA TYR A 525 -3.98 2.45 -30.15
C TYR A 525 -2.63 2.48 -29.44
N TYR A 526 -2.39 3.51 -28.67
CA TYR A 526 -1.15 3.77 -27.94
C TYR A 526 -1.43 3.87 -26.44
N ALA A 527 -0.43 3.72 -25.61
CA ALA A 527 -0.51 3.94 -24.17
C ALA A 527 -0.97 5.39 -23.86
N GLY A 528 -1.65 5.55 -22.71
CA GLY A 528 -2.13 6.86 -22.26
C GLY A 528 -3.37 7.40 -22.98
N GLY A 529 -4.02 6.60 -23.83
CA GLY A 529 -5.29 6.96 -24.49
C GLY A 529 -5.21 8.09 -25.51
N ALA A 530 -4.03 8.62 -25.77
CA ALA A 530 -3.83 9.68 -26.75
C ALA A 530 -3.74 9.08 -28.16
N ALA A 531 -4.62 9.52 -29.05
CA ALA A 531 -4.49 9.21 -30.47
C ALA A 531 -3.14 9.73 -30.98
N LYS A 532 -2.17 8.84 -31.20
CA LYS A 532 -0.91 9.07 -31.91
C LYS A 532 0.33 9.50 -31.11
N LYS A 533 0.46 9.21 -29.83
CA LYS A 533 1.73 9.52 -29.14
C LYS A 533 2.10 8.40 -28.17
N SER A 534 3.30 7.83 -28.35
CA SER A 534 3.95 6.94 -27.41
C SER A 534 4.36 7.70 -26.14
N ASP A 535 4.45 6.99 -25.03
CA ASP A 535 4.96 7.51 -23.76
C ASP A 535 6.47 7.32 -23.73
N SER A 536 7.22 8.39 -23.60
CA SER A 536 8.70 8.35 -23.55
C SER A 536 9.26 8.64 -22.16
N ASN A 537 8.43 8.61 -21.13
CA ASN A 537 8.83 8.94 -19.77
C ASN A 537 8.74 7.76 -18.82
N ASN A 538 7.73 6.89 -18.98
CA ASN A 538 7.42 5.83 -18.04
C ASN A 538 7.94 4.47 -18.50
N ASN A 539 8.33 3.61 -17.55
CA ASN A 539 8.63 2.19 -17.78
C ASN A 539 7.40 1.28 -17.53
N VAL A 540 6.23 1.87 -17.58
CA VAL A 540 4.93 1.21 -17.57
C VAL A 540 4.05 1.83 -18.63
N GLU A 541 3.53 1.02 -19.54
CA GLU A 541 2.59 1.45 -20.55
C GLU A 541 1.31 0.64 -20.49
N GLN A 542 0.16 1.29 -20.57
CA GLN A 542 -1.13 0.61 -20.55
C GLN A 542 -2.06 1.13 -21.64
N ILE A 543 -2.67 0.19 -22.36
CA ILE A 543 -3.77 0.45 -23.30
C ILE A 543 -5.04 -0.13 -22.69
N LEU A 544 -6.06 0.72 -22.50
CA LEU A 544 -7.39 0.32 -22.05
C LEU A 544 -8.44 0.81 -23.05
N ILE A 545 -9.12 -0.14 -23.69
CA ILE A 545 -10.23 0.13 -24.60
C ILE A 545 -11.48 -0.50 -23.98
N LYS A 546 -12.44 0.34 -23.57
CA LYS A 546 -13.65 -0.12 -22.85
C LYS A 546 -14.62 -0.91 -23.74
N ASP A 547 -14.77 -0.48 -24.99
CA ASP A 547 -15.75 -1.00 -25.94
C ASP A 547 -15.04 -1.45 -27.23
N PHE A 548 -14.24 -2.51 -27.15
CA PHE A 548 -13.60 -3.10 -28.33
C PHE A 548 -14.61 -3.99 -29.07
N PRO A 549 -14.71 -3.89 -30.42
CA PRO A 549 -15.68 -4.67 -31.20
C PRO A 549 -15.36 -6.17 -31.23
N ALA A 550 -16.39 -6.99 -31.50
CA ALA A 550 -16.23 -8.43 -31.69
C ALA A 550 -15.75 -8.78 -33.11
N GLY A 551 -15.10 -9.93 -33.24
CA GLY A 551 -14.73 -10.53 -34.54
C GLY A 551 -13.49 -9.92 -35.17
N GLU A 552 -12.72 -9.13 -34.43
CA GLU A 552 -11.48 -8.50 -34.93
C GLU A 552 -10.25 -9.33 -34.56
N ASN A 553 -9.28 -9.38 -35.50
CA ASN A 553 -7.92 -9.80 -35.18
C ASN A 553 -7.17 -8.62 -34.60
N ILE A 554 -6.48 -8.85 -33.51
CA ILE A 554 -5.71 -7.85 -32.78
C ILE A 554 -4.23 -8.21 -32.90
N GLU A 555 -3.41 -7.23 -33.18
CA GLU A 555 -1.96 -7.35 -33.05
C GLU A 555 -1.47 -6.43 -31.95
N ILE A 556 -0.88 -7.01 -30.89
CA ILE A 556 -0.20 -6.28 -29.81
C ILE A 556 1.28 -6.29 -30.15
N SER A 557 1.93 -5.12 -30.14
CA SER A 557 3.35 -5.04 -30.47
C SER A 557 4.10 -4.27 -29.41
N VAL A 558 5.30 -4.74 -29.08
CA VAL A 558 6.29 -4.05 -28.27
C VAL A 558 7.49 -3.70 -29.13
N LYS A 559 7.83 -2.42 -29.16
CA LYS A 559 8.95 -1.91 -29.93
C LYS A 559 9.96 -1.24 -29.01
N GLY A 560 11.24 -1.58 -29.16
CA GLY A 560 12.33 -0.80 -28.58
C GLY A 560 12.48 0.51 -29.34
N TYR A 561 11.82 1.57 -28.85
CA TYR A 561 11.97 2.89 -29.48
C TYR A 561 13.40 3.37 -29.34
N ASN A 562 13.94 3.30 -28.14
CA ASN A 562 15.33 3.60 -27.84
C ASN A 562 15.87 2.63 -26.78
N ILE A 563 16.81 1.77 -27.13
CA ILE A 563 17.49 0.86 -26.20
C ILE A 563 18.94 1.33 -26.13
N MET A 564 19.24 2.04 -25.05
CA MET A 564 20.58 2.58 -24.77
C MET A 564 21.48 1.54 -24.14
N GLU A 565 20.91 0.74 -23.23
CA GLU A 565 21.60 -0.33 -22.51
C GLU A 565 20.81 -1.63 -22.64
N GLY A 566 21.13 -2.43 -23.64
CA GLY A 566 20.45 -3.70 -23.94
C GLY A 566 21.24 -4.93 -23.47
N PRO A 567 20.61 -6.10 -23.46
CA PRO A 567 19.22 -6.36 -23.85
C PRO A 567 18.21 -5.93 -22.77
N GLN A 568 17.04 -5.41 -23.17
CA GLN A 568 15.97 -5.05 -22.27
C GLN A 568 14.90 -6.14 -22.20
N ARG A 569 14.70 -6.73 -21.02
CA ARG A 569 13.58 -7.63 -20.75
C ARG A 569 12.30 -6.82 -20.51
N PHE A 570 11.16 -7.38 -20.88
CA PHE A 570 9.84 -6.80 -20.64
C PHE A 570 8.81 -7.88 -20.30
N ALA A 571 7.72 -7.46 -19.69
CA ALA A 571 6.58 -8.31 -19.38
C ALA A 571 5.26 -7.64 -19.82
N ILE A 572 4.31 -8.44 -20.30
CA ILE A 572 2.99 -7.98 -20.70
C ILE A 572 1.94 -8.81 -19.97
N ALA A 573 0.92 -8.13 -19.45
CA ALA A 573 -0.35 -8.72 -19.03
C ALA A 573 -1.47 -8.29 -19.97
N ILE A 574 -2.28 -9.23 -20.44
CA ILE A 574 -3.36 -9.01 -21.42
C ILE A 574 -4.64 -9.58 -20.86
N SER A 575 -5.72 -8.81 -20.90
CA SER A 575 -7.08 -9.27 -20.59
C SER A 575 -8.09 -8.80 -21.64
N GLY A 576 -9.20 -9.53 -21.76
CA GLY A 576 -10.25 -9.21 -22.71
C GLY A 576 -10.03 -9.71 -24.14
N VAL A 577 -9.08 -10.62 -24.35
CA VAL A 577 -8.90 -11.39 -25.60
C VAL A 577 -9.20 -12.87 -25.36
N ASP A 578 -9.53 -13.61 -26.40
CA ASP A 578 -9.85 -15.04 -26.29
C ASP A 578 -8.61 -15.92 -26.45
N GLU A 579 -7.66 -15.47 -27.28
CA GLU A 579 -6.38 -16.14 -27.51
C GLU A 579 -5.29 -15.08 -27.70
N ALA A 580 -4.10 -15.35 -27.17
CA ALA A 580 -2.88 -14.62 -27.44
C ALA A 580 -1.78 -15.63 -27.79
N VAL A 581 -1.23 -15.53 -29.00
CA VAL A 581 -0.24 -16.48 -29.51
C VAL A 581 1.10 -15.74 -29.66
N PRO A 582 2.16 -16.13 -28.92
CA PRO A 582 3.49 -15.61 -29.20
C PRO A 582 3.95 -16.05 -30.59
N GLU A 583 4.53 -15.12 -31.37
CA GLU A 583 5.06 -15.49 -32.69
C GLU A 583 6.10 -16.62 -32.58
N PRO A 584 6.06 -17.60 -33.52
CA PRO A 584 6.96 -18.76 -33.48
C PRO A 584 8.45 -18.42 -33.66
N ALA A 585 8.81 -17.19 -33.95
CA ALA A 585 10.20 -16.76 -34.12
C ALA A 585 11.09 -16.97 -32.86
N PHE A 586 10.50 -16.97 -31.67
CA PHE A 586 11.25 -17.23 -30.42
C PHE A 586 11.57 -18.72 -30.18
N ALA A 587 10.75 -19.64 -30.67
CA ALA A 587 11.00 -21.08 -30.55
C ALA A 587 12.20 -21.53 -31.38
N PHE A 588 12.52 -20.84 -32.47
CA PHE A 588 13.66 -21.19 -33.34
C PHE A 588 15.01 -20.68 -32.82
N ALA A 589 15.06 -19.54 -32.11
CA ALA A 589 16.32 -19.04 -31.56
C ALA A 589 16.86 -19.92 -30.43
N ILE A 590 15.97 -20.43 -29.55
CA ILE A 590 16.38 -21.36 -28.48
C ILE A 590 16.77 -22.72 -29.05
N LEU A 591 16.08 -23.23 -30.10
CA LEU A 591 16.41 -24.50 -30.75
C LEU A 591 17.73 -24.42 -31.55
N PHE A 592 18.06 -23.25 -32.17
CA PHE A 592 19.30 -23.06 -32.88
C PHE A 592 20.51 -22.91 -31.93
N LEU A 593 20.34 -22.28 -30.79
CA LEU A 593 21.38 -22.18 -29.76
C LEU A 593 21.68 -23.56 -29.14
N ALA A 594 20.65 -24.38 -28.88
CA ALA A 594 20.81 -25.74 -28.38
C ALA A 594 21.47 -26.68 -29.41
N LEU A 595 21.23 -26.49 -30.70
CA LEU A 595 21.87 -27.24 -31.79
C LEU A 595 23.33 -26.81 -32.03
N LEU A 596 23.67 -25.54 -31.78
CA LEU A 596 25.06 -25.05 -31.89
C LEU A 596 25.93 -25.45 -30.68
N LEU A 597 25.35 -25.52 -29.49
CA LEU A 597 26.06 -25.98 -28.29
C LEU A 597 26.22 -27.52 -28.25
N GLY A 598 25.31 -28.27 -28.85
CA GLY A 598 25.40 -29.73 -28.94
C GLY A 598 26.45 -30.27 -29.94
N ARG A 599 27.09 -29.43 -30.75
CA ARG A 599 28.12 -29.83 -31.74
C ARG A 599 29.59 -29.62 -31.30
N LYS A 600 29.83 -29.20 -30.07
CA LYS A 600 31.21 -28.98 -29.56
C LYS A 600 31.69 -30.05 -28.58
N THR A 601 31.03 -31.20 -28.49
CA THR A 601 31.53 -32.36 -27.74
C THR A 601 31.57 -33.58 -28.67
N LYS A 602 32.60 -33.65 -29.51
CA LYS A 602 33.21 -34.88 -30.01
C LYS A 602 34.69 -34.59 -30.28
#